data_0cff4b986c8a3acc10b2f094d61afbf8
#
_entry.id   0cff4b986c8a3acc10b2f094d61afbf8
#
_cell.length_a   1.000
_cell.length_b   1.000
_cell.length_c   1.000
_cell.angle_alpha   90.00
_cell.angle_beta   90.00
_cell.angle_gamma   90.00
#
_symmetry.space_group_name_H-M   'P 1'
#
loop_
_entity.id
_entity.type
_entity.pdbx_description
1 polymer ?
#
loop_
_entity_poly.entity_id
_entity_poly.type
_entity_poly.pdbx_seq_one_letter_code
_entity_poly.pdbx_strand_id
1 'polypeptide(L)'
;MFYVWILIGVVYLDYASSPIRPVLIVTCRTSSVALCEHEIGNVLFIKDPDVRVEKTAFTDVLLVYSNLDVNTAYRVASFREYGFVESIIPIHCTSTLPVDPLFLRKCLAEITSPGTRVKLKVRARGVRKTSSEIYRLVVNILRELGIAVESSSSTCLFVEVIKSSVYVGVGSCKPVFKASISDS
;
A
#
# COMPACT_ATOMS: atom_id res chain seq x y z
N MET A 1 60.92 14.35 14.80
CA MET A 1 60.46 13.60 13.66
C MET A 1 59.26 12.77 14.10
N PHE A 2 58.03 13.36 14.01
CA PHE A 2 56.79 12.74 14.50
C PHE A 2 56.07 12.11 13.31
N TYR A 3 55.92 10.78 13.34
CA TYR A 3 55.07 10.04 12.39
C TYR A 3 53.64 10.09 12.86
N VAL A 4 52.81 10.81 12.08
CA VAL A 4 51.35 10.78 12.22
C VAL A 4 50.83 9.59 11.43
N TRP A 5 50.33 8.57 12.11
CA TRP A 5 49.56 7.49 11.49
C TRP A 5 48.15 7.97 11.29
N ILE A 6 47.77 8.24 10.04
CA ILE A 6 46.38 8.44 9.68
C ILE A 6 45.73 7.06 9.52
N LEU A 7 44.96 6.65 10.52
CA LEU A 7 44.07 5.52 10.46
C LEU A 7 42.92 5.91 9.51
N ILE A 8 42.98 5.38 8.28
CA ILE A 8 41.83 5.40 7.36
C ILE A 8 40.78 4.44 7.95
N GLY A 9 39.86 4.99 8.72
CA GLY A 9 38.67 4.27 9.18
C GLY A 9 37.81 3.96 7.97
N VAL A 10 37.88 2.71 7.49
CA VAL A 10 36.86 2.18 6.61
C VAL A 10 35.57 2.11 7.44
N VAL A 11 34.72 3.10 7.26
CA VAL A 11 33.34 3.03 7.76
C VAL A 11 32.66 1.95 6.91
N TYR A 12 32.63 0.74 7.43
CA TYR A 12 31.65 -0.24 6.98
C TYR A 12 30.29 0.39 7.28
N LEU A 13 29.69 0.98 6.27
CA LEU A 13 28.25 1.19 6.26
C LEU A 13 27.66 -0.20 6.37
N ASP A 14 27.31 -0.60 7.58
CA ASP A 14 26.36 -1.68 7.78
C ASP A 14 25.17 -1.36 6.86
N TYR A 15 25.05 -2.14 5.82
CA TYR A 15 23.84 -2.23 5.03
C TYR A 15 22.81 -2.91 5.94
N ALA A 16 22.47 -2.19 7.03
CA ALA A 16 21.36 -2.54 7.89
C ALA A 16 20.17 -2.68 6.96
N SER A 17 19.70 -3.88 6.78
CA SER A 17 18.54 -4.25 6.01
C SER A 17 17.47 -3.19 6.22
N SER A 18 17.16 -2.45 5.16
CA SER A 18 16.11 -1.44 5.20
C SER A 18 14.88 -2.11 5.83
N PRO A 19 14.28 -1.57 6.88
CA PRO A 19 13.21 -2.26 7.58
C PRO A 19 12.15 -2.64 6.55
N ILE A 20 11.82 -3.94 6.48
CA ILE A 20 10.80 -4.45 5.57
C ILE A 20 9.56 -3.58 5.77
N ARG A 21 9.15 -2.88 4.70
CA ARG A 21 8.05 -1.93 4.74
C ARG A 21 6.74 -2.59 4.31
N PRO A 22 5.58 -2.09 4.77
CA PRO A 22 4.32 -2.54 4.25
C PRO A 22 4.20 -2.15 2.77
N VAL A 23 3.91 -3.12 1.91
CA VAL A 23 3.79 -2.95 0.45
C VAL A 23 2.36 -3.09 -0.04
N LEU A 24 1.51 -3.85 0.68
CA LEU A 24 0.11 -4.04 0.34
C LEU A 24 -0.79 -3.95 1.57
N ILE A 25 -2.01 -3.44 1.36
CA ILE A 25 -3.16 -3.69 2.23
C ILE A 25 -4.02 -4.75 1.53
N VAL A 26 -4.43 -5.75 2.29
CA VAL A 26 -5.34 -6.79 1.81
C VAL A 26 -6.59 -6.78 2.66
N THR A 27 -7.75 -6.76 2.00
CA THR A 27 -9.03 -6.95 2.70
C THR A 27 -9.54 -8.35 2.44
N CYS A 28 -10.10 -8.96 3.48
CA CYS A 28 -10.52 -10.34 3.52
C CYS A 28 -12.02 -10.47 3.63
N ARG A 29 -12.58 -11.59 3.20
CA ARG A 29 -13.96 -11.96 3.52
C ARG A 29 -14.13 -12.07 5.03
N THR A 30 -15.26 -11.58 5.52
CA THR A 30 -15.62 -11.68 6.94
C THR A 30 -15.46 -13.11 7.45
N SER A 31 -14.88 -13.26 8.62
CA SER A 31 -14.62 -14.54 9.31
C SER A 31 -13.60 -15.49 8.63
N SER A 32 -12.92 -15.05 7.56
CA SER A 32 -11.97 -15.89 6.81
C SER A 32 -10.55 -15.32 6.79
N VAL A 33 -10.20 -14.49 7.77
CA VAL A 33 -8.92 -13.77 7.79
C VAL A 33 -7.71 -14.70 7.80
N ALA A 34 -7.77 -15.83 8.50
CA ALA A 34 -6.66 -16.80 8.54
C ALA A 34 -6.42 -17.44 7.16
N LEU A 35 -7.47 -17.79 6.43
CA LEU A 35 -7.39 -18.33 5.07
C LEU A 35 -6.87 -17.28 4.08
N CYS A 36 -7.35 -16.06 4.18
CA CYS A 36 -6.89 -14.93 3.40
C CYS A 36 -5.39 -14.63 3.63
N GLU A 37 -4.93 -14.70 4.90
CA GLU A 37 -3.52 -14.56 5.28
C GLU A 37 -2.65 -15.62 4.59
N HIS A 38 -3.09 -16.88 4.62
CA HIS A 38 -2.41 -17.98 3.94
C HIS A 38 -2.41 -17.80 2.41
N GLU A 39 -3.52 -17.43 1.81
CA GLU A 39 -3.60 -17.24 0.36
C GLU A 39 -2.61 -16.19 -0.12
N ILE A 40 -2.62 -15.00 0.49
CA ILE A 40 -1.75 -13.91 0.06
C ILE A 40 -0.28 -14.19 0.39
N GLY A 41 -0.02 -14.76 1.56
CA GLY A 41 1.32 -15.16 1.98
C GLY A 41 1.96 -16.15 1.01
N ASN A 42 1.26 -17.23 0.67
CA ASN A 42 1.74 -18.27 -0.25
C ASN A 42 2.03 -17.72 -1.66
N VAL A 43 1.20 -16.81 -2.16
CA VAL A 43 1.40 -16.22 -3.49
C VAL A 43 2.69 -15.38 -3.53
N LEU A 44 2.98 -14.62 -2.49
CA LEU A 44 4.16 -13.76 -2.44
C LEU A 44 5.41 -14.51 -2.03
N PHE A 45 5.30 -15.56 -1.19
CA PHE A 45 6.40 -16.37 -0.71
C PHE A 45 7.26 -16.95 -1.85
N ILE A 46 6.65 -17.25 -2.99
CA ILE A 46 7.36 -17.76 -4.18
C ILE A 46 8.45 -16.79 -4.67
N LYS A 47 8.25 -15.48 -4.45
CA LYS A 47 9.16 -14.42 -4.90
C LYS A 47 9.93 -13.76 -3.76
N ASP A 48 9.42 -13.84 -2.55
CA ASP A 48 10.00 -13.28 -1.34
C ASP A 48 9.76 -14.22 -0.16
N PRO A 49 10.74 -15.08 0.18
CA PRO A 49 10.62 -15.99 1.33
C PRO A 49 10.50 -15.29 2.68
N ASP A 50 10.88 -14.01 2.76
CA ASP A 50 10.82 -13.21 3.98
C ASP A 50 9.51 -12.43 4.12
N VAL A 51 8.54 -12.65 3.21
CA VAL A 51 7.23 -12.01 3.26
C VAL A 51 6.55 -12.26 4.60
N ARG A 52 6.00 -11.18 5.18
CA ARG A 52 5.21 -11.24 6.42
C ARG A 52 3.84 -10.64 6.19
N VAL A 53 2.84 -11.32 6.71
CA VAL A 53 1.45 -10.87 6.68
C VAL A 53 1.00 -10.63 8.11
N GLU A 54 0.57 -9.41 8.42
CA GLU A 54 0.22 -9.01 9.78
C GLU A 54 -1.25 -8.58 9.85
N LYS A 55 -1.94 -9.05 10.87
CA LYS A 55 -3.30 -8.61 11.18
C LYS A 55 -3.28 -7.20 11.74
N THR A 56 -4.20 -6.37 11.26
CA THR A 56 -4.41 -5.05 11.85
C THR A 56 -5.37 -5.14 13.05
N ALA A 57 -5.71 -4.00 13.63
CA ALA A 57 -6.77 -3.93 14.64
C ALA A 57 -8.17 -4.20 14.07
N PHE A 58 -8.31 -4.30 12.75
CA PHE A 58 -9.56 -4.59 12.04
C PHE A 58 -9.52 -6.02 11.52
N THR A 59 -10.53 -6.79 11.85
CA THR A 59 -10.57 -8.25 11.63
C THR A 59 -10.53 -8.67 10.17
N ASP A 60 -10.84 -7.74 9.25
CA ASP A 60 -10.91 -7.97 7.81
C ASP A 60 -9.75 -7.34 7.03
N VAL A 61 -8.73 -6.82 7.72
CA VAL A 61 -7.62 -6.06 7.09
C VAL A 61 -6.27 -6.58 7.51
N LEU A 62 -5.44 -6.91 6.52
CA LEU A 62 -4.06 -7.35 6.67
C LEU A 62 -3.10 -6.31 6.08
N LEU A 63 -1.92 -6.20 6.67
CA LEU A 63 -0.76 -5.53 6.10
C LEU A 63 0.26 -6.57 5.65
N VAL A 64 0.76 -6.41 4.43
CA VAL A 64 1.79 -7.28 3.86
C VAL A 64 3.10 -6.53 3.79
N TYR A 65 4.13 -7.10 4.38
CA TYR A 65 5.50 -6.60 4.39
C TYR A 65 6.35 -7.49 3.49
N SER A 66 7.13 -6.88 2.60
CA SER A 66 7.93 -7.62 1.62
C SER A 66 9.19 -6.84 1.24
N ASN A 67 10.22 -7.57 0.82
CA ASN A 67 11.42 -7.02 0.20
C ASN A 67 11.19 -6.64 -1.28
N LEU A 68 10.08 -7.09 -1.88
CA LEU A 68 9.69 -6.70 -3.23
C LEU A 68 9.32 -5.21 -3.27
N ASP A 69 9.59 -4.57 -4.40
CA ASP A 69 9.01 -3.26 -4.65
C ASP A 69 7.48 -3.35 -4.76
N VAL A 70 6.80 -2.24 -4.48
CA VAL A 70 5.33 -2.18 -4.41
C VAL A 70 4.66 -2.66 -5.69
N ASN A 71 5.18 -2.25 -6.85
CA ASN A 71 4.59 -2.60 -8.14
C ASN A 71 4.74 -4.09 -8.44
N THR A 72 5.89 -4.68 -8.11
CA THR A 72 6.13 -6.11 -8.25
C THR A 72 5.26 -6.91 -7.30
N ALA A 73 5.21 -6.55 -6.01
CA ALA A 73 4.34 -7.20 -5.03
C ALA A 73 2.86 -7.14 -5.46
N TYR A 74 2.39 -5.96 -5.87
CA TYR A 74 1.02 -5.76 -6.33
C TYR A 74 0.72 -6.58 -7.59
N ARG A 75 1.62 -6.59 -8.57
CA ARG A 75 1.46 -7.38 -9.80
C ARG A 75 1.39 -8.87 -9.51
N VAL A 76 2.32 -9.41 -8.70
CA VAL A 76 2.34 -10.83 -8.32
C VAL A 76 1.04 -11.22 -7.63
N ALA A 77 0.58 -10.40 -6.70
CA ALA A 77 -0.64 -10.62 -5.95
C ALA A 77 -1.91 -10.49 -6.82
N SER A 78 -2.00 -9.46 -7.68
CA SER A 78 -3.25 -9.13 -8.41
C SER A 78 -3.59 -10.06 -9.57
N PHE A 79 -2.63 -10.86 -10.06
CA PHE A 79 -2.85 -11.81 -11.17
C PHE A 79 -3.21 -13.23 -10.71
N ARG A 80 -3.74 -13.38 -9.50
CA ARG A 80 -4.14 -14.68 -8.94
C ARG A 80 -5.64 -14.69 -8.62
N GLU A 81 -6.19 -15.88 -8.62
CA GLU A 81 -7.55 -16.13 -8.12
C GLU A 81 -7.49 -16.43 -6.63
N TYR A 82 -8.46 -15.92 -5.89
CA TYR A 82 -8.55 -16.04 -4.45
C TYR A 82 -9.93 -16.49 -4.00
N GLY A 83 -9.97 -17.35 -3.00
CA GLY A 83 -11.21 -17.73 -2.32
C GLY A 83 -11.64 -16.72 -1.26
N PHE A 84 -10.66 -16.13 -0.56
CA PHE A 84 -10.91 -15.35 0.66
C PHE A 84 -10.40 -13.91 0.61
N VAL A 85 -9.52 -13.55 -0.32
CA VAL A 85 -9.10 -12.17 -0.56
C VAL A 85 -10.20 -11.41 -1.32
N GLU A 86 -10.59 -10.24 -0.81
CA GLU A 86 -11.59 -9.36 -1.47
C GLU A 86 -10.96 -8.23 -2.28
N SER A 87 -9.92 -7.60 -1.72
CA SER A 87 -9.18 -6.55 -2.44
C SER A 87 -7.71 -6.51 -2.04
N ILE A 88 -6.89 -6.07 -2.98
CA ILE A 88 -5.46 -5.84 -2.79
C ILE A 88 -5.20 -4.39 -3.18
N ILE A 89 -4.57 -3.63 -2.26
CA ILE A 89 -4.30 -2.21 -2.42
C ILE A 89 -2.79 -2.01 -2.27
N PRO A 90 -2.09 -1.47 -3.29
CA PRO A 90 -0.67 -1.19 -3.19
C PRO A 90 -0.40 0.00 -2.25
N ILE A 91 0.72 -0.03 -1.52
CA ILE A 91 1.15 1.03 -0.63
C ILE A 91 2.42 1.68 -1.20
N HIS A 92 2.26 2.82 -1.86
CA HIS A 92 3.40 3.57 -2.38
C HIS A 92 3.97 4.54 -1.35
N CYS A 93 3.10 5.17 -0.55
CA CYS A 93 3.50 6.11 0.48
C CYS A 93 2.79 5.80 1.80
N THR A 94 3.49 6.07 2.90
CA THR A 94 2.95 5.92 4.26
C THR A 94 3.21 7.18 5.07
N SER A 95 2.19 7.65 5.80
CA SER A 95 2.24 8.79 6.71
C SER A 95 1.42 8.51 7.96
N THR A 96 1.32 9.50 8.83
CA THR A 96 0.48 9.46 10.03
C THR A 96 -0.48 10.64 10.06
N LEU A 97 -1.55 10.52 10.85
CA LEU A 97 -2.44 11.64 11.15
C LEU A 97 -1.80 12.59 12.18
N PRO A 98 -2.01 13.92 12.05
CA PRO A 98 -2.66 14.61 10.93
C PRO A 98 -1.81 14.55 9.66
N VAL A 99 -2.45 14.40 8.50
CA VAL A 99 -1.73 14.30 7.22
C VAL A 99 -1.10 15.64 6.87
N ASP A 100 0.21 15.64 6.63
CA ASP A 100 0.91 16.80 6.09
C ASP A 100 0.54 16.98 4.59
N PRO A 101 -0.03 18.12 4.20
CA PRO A 101 -0.38 18.39 2.81
C PRO A 101 0.81 18.38 1.85
N LEU A 102 1.99 18.82 2.30
CA LEU A 102 3.20 18.82 1.47
C LEU A 102 3.70 17.39 1.21
N PHE A 103 3.70 16.54 2.24
CA PHE A 103 4.00 15.12 2.07
C PHE A 103 3.03 14.48 1.09
N LEU A 104 1.73 14.70 1.26
CA LEU A 104 0.70 14.12 0.39
C LEU A 104 0.85 14.58 -1.06
N ARG A 105 1.12 15.87 -1.27
CA ARG A 105 1.38 16.44 -2.60
C ARG A 105 2.59 15.77 -3.27
N LYS A 106 3.70 15.65 -2.56
CA LYS A 106 4.90 14.98 -3.06
C LYS A 106 4.61 13.53 -3.43
N CYS A 107 3.98 12.78 -2.54
CA CYS A 107 3.58 11.40 -2.79
C CYS A 107 2.70 11.27 -4.04
N LEU A 108 1.65 12.08 -4.17
CA LEU A 108 0.74 12.05 -5.31
C LEU A 108 1.45 12.41 -6.61
N ALA A 109 2.35 13.38 -6.61
CA ALA A 109 3.15 13.75 -7.78
C ALA A 109 4.11 12.62 -8.22
N GLU A 110 4.62 11.81 -7.29
CA GLU A 110 5.50 10.68 -7.59
C GLU A 110 4.74 9.46 -8.15
N ILE A 111 3.51 9.21 -7.69
CA ILE A 111 2.75 8.00 -8.07
C ILE A 111 1.72 8.22 -9.18
N THR A 112 1.50 9.46 -9.60
CA THR A 112 0.57 9.82 -10.68
C THR A 112 1.24 10.75 -11.68
N SER A 113 0.66 10.90 -12.87
CA SER A 113 1.17 11.82 -13.89
C SER A 113 0.10 12.84 -14.30
N PRO A 114 0.48 14.09 -14.64
CA PRO A 114 -0.47 15.08 -15.16
C PRO A 114 -1.26 14.53 -16.34
N GLY A 115 -2.54 14.89 -16.44
CA GLY A 115 -3.45 14.40 -17.48
C GLY A 115 -4.05 13.03 -17.22
N THR A 116 -3.62 12.30 -16.17
CA THR A 116 -4.24 11.02 -15.81
C THR A 116 -5.63 11.21 -15.19
N ARG A 117 -6.45 10.17 -15.27
CA ARG A 117 -7.78 10.08 -14.66
C ARG A 117 -7.78 8.99 -13.61
N VAL A 118 -8.22 9.31 -12.41
CA VAL A 118 -8.27 8.35 -11.30
C VAL A 118 -9.64 8.34 -10.64
N LYS A 119 -10.06 7.18 -10.18
CA LYS A 119 -11.18 7.05 -9.25
C LYS A 119 -10.64 7.12 -7.83
N LEU A 120 -11.00 8.18 -7.11
CA LEU A 120 -10.55 8.36 -5.73
C LEU A 120 -11.37 7.49 -4.77
N LYS A 121 -10.68 6.68 -3.97
CA LYS A 121 -11.25 5.86 -2.90
C LYS A 121 -10.57 6.22 -1.58
N VAL A 122 -11.31 6.88 -0.68
CA VAL A 122 -10.84 7.21 0.67
C VAL A 122 -11.62 6.41 1.69
N ARG A 123 -10.92 5.66 2.52
CA ARG A 123 -11.50 4.90 3.63
C ARG A 123 -10.76 5.23 4.92
N ALA A 124 -11.48 5.47 6.00
CA ALA A 124 -10.90 5.65 7.32
C ALA A 124 -11.53 4.65 8.31
N ARG A 125 -10.68 3.85 8.90
CA ARG A 125 -11.04 2.84 9.89
C ARG A 125 -10.56 3.26 11.26
N GLY A 126 -11.52 3.32 12.22
CA GLY A 126 -11.23 3.71 13.60
C GLY A 126 -11.16 5.20 13.87
N VAL A 127 -11.41 6.07 12.87
CA VAL A 127 -11.38 7.54 13.01
C VAL A 127 -12.64 8.14 12.39
N ARG A 128 -13.41 8.88 13.18
CA ARG A 128 -14.63 9.56 12.68
C ARG A 128 -14.28 10.85 11.93
N LYS A 129 -15.11 11.19 10.92
CA LYS A 129 -15.02 12.43 10.10
C LYS A 129 -13.75 12.59 9.23
N THR A 130 -12.71 11.82 9.45
CA THR A 130 -11.42 11.96 8.76
C THR A 130 -11.50 11.67 7.26
N SER A 131 -12.37 10.77 6.81
CA SER A 131 -12.49 10.41 5.39
C SER A 131 -12.88 11.61 4.51
N SER A 132 -13.83 12.45 4.95
CA SER A 132 -14.30 13.60 4.17
C SER A 132 -13.26 14.72 4.12
N GLU A 133 -12.52 14.93 5.19
CA GLU A 133 -11.44 15.92 5.25
C GLU A 133 -10.29 15.52 4.33
N ILE A 134 -9.83 14.28 4.42
CA ILE A 134 -8.79 13.73 3.55
C ILE A 134 -9.26 13.73 2.09
N TYR A 135 -10.52 13.34 1.82
CA TYR A 135 -11.06 13.37 0.47
C TYR A 135 -10.95 14.76 -0.16
N ARG A 136 -11.38 15.80 0.55
CA ARG A 136 -11.30 17.19 0.07
C ARG A 136 -9.86 17.63 -0.15
N LEU A 137 -8.95 17.31 0.77
CA LEU A 137 -7.54 17.62 0.65
C LEU A 137 -6.94 16.97 -0.59
N VAL A 138 -7.17 15.67 -0.79
CA VAL A 138 -6.66 14.92 -1.95
C VAL A 138 -7.22 15.48 -3.25
N VAL A 139 -8.53 15.75 -3.34
CA VAL A 139 -9.14 16.31 -4.56
C VAL A 139 -8.52 17.68 -4.92
N ASN A 140 -8.25 18.54 -3.95
CA ASN A 140 -7.61 19.82 -4.19
C ASN A 140 -6.19 19.65 -4.74
N ILE A 141 -5.39 18.78 -4.12
CA ILE A 141 -4.02 18.49 -4.58
C ILE A 141 -4.02 17.86 -5.97
N LEU A 142 -4.91 16.91 -6.26
CA LEU A 142 -5.01 16.29 -7.59
C LEU A 142 -5.34 17.32 -8.67
N ARG A 143 -6.25 18.27 -8.38
CA ARG A 143 -6.59 19.34 -9.30
C ARG A 143 -5.38 20.23 -9.60
N GLU A 144 -4.60 20.60 -8.58
CA GLU A 144 -3.36 21.37 -8.74
C GLU A 144 -2.30 20.63 -9.55
N LEU A 145 -2.27 19.30 -9.47
CA LEU A 145 -1.37 18.42 -10.23
C LEU A 145 -1.88 18.12 -11.66
N GLY A 146 -3.04 18.64 -12.04
CA GLY A 146 -3.65 18.40 -13.36
C GLY A 146 -4.18 16.98 -13.53
N ILE A 147 -4.61 16.33 -12.43
CA ILE A 147 -5.14 14.97 -12.43
C ILE A 147 -6.65 15.02 -12.23
N ALA A 148 -7.40 14.39 -13.13
CA ALA A 148 -8.86 14.35 -13.07
C ALA A 148 -9.37 13.23 -12.16
N VAL A 149 -10.37 13.56 -11.33
CA VAL A 149 -11.08 12.56 -10.50
C VAL A 149 -12.35 12.15 -11.25
N GLU A 150 -12.41 10.90 -11.71
CA GLU A 150 -13.52 10.35 -12.46
C GLU A 150 -14.00 9.00 -11.89
N SER A 151 -15.29 8.87 -11.68
CA SER A 151 -15.90 7.65 -11.13
C SER A 151 -15.79 6.44 -12.06
N SER A 152 -15.68 6.69 -13.37
CA SER A 152 -15.57 5.68 -14.43
C SER A 152 -14.15 5.17 -14.68
N SER A 153 -13.13 5.82 -14.09
CA SER A 153 -11.72 5.42 -14.27
C SER A 153 -11.49 3.98 -13.83
N SER A 154 -10.72 3.23 -14.63
CA SER A 154 -10.21 1.90 -14.26
C SER A 154 -9.02 1.94 -13.31
N THR A 155 -8.39 3.11 -13.16
CA THR A 155 -7.30 3.35 -12.23
C THR A 155 -7.84 3.97 -10.95
N CYS A 156 -7.59 3.32 -9.81
CA CYS A 156 -7.98 3.81 -8.49
C CYS A 156 -6.78 4.44 -7.77
N LEU A 157 -6.99 5.61 -7.20
CA LEU A 157 -6.16 6.18 -6.15
C LEU A 157 -6.81 5.81 -4.81
N PHE A 158 -6.08 5.05 -4.02
CA PHE A 158 -6.51 4.62 -2.70
C PHE A 158 -5.85 5.46 -1.62
N VAL A 159 -6.64 5.90 -0.65
CA VAL A 159 -6.15 6.50 0.59
C VAL A 159 -6.84 5.75 1.73
N GLU A 160 -6.09 4.89 2.38
CA GLU A 160 -6.57 4.07 3.50
C GLU A 160 -6.00 4.60 4.81
N VAL A 161 -6.89 4.90 5.75
CA VAL A 161 -6.50 5.27 7.11
C VAL A 161 -6.84 4.12 8.04
N ILE A 162 -5.82 3.59 8.70
CA ILE A 162 -5.94 2.51 9.68
C ILE A 162 -5.43 3.03 11.02
N LYS A 163 -6.33 3.35 11.95
CA LYS A 163 -6.02 4.10 13.19
C LYS A 163 -5.41 5.46 12.85
N SER A 164 -4.12 5.66 13.17
CA SER A 164 -3.36 6.88 12.89
C SER A 164 -2.48 6.79 11.65
N SER A 165 -2.34 5.62 11.04
CA SER A 165 -1.51 5.43 9.85
C SER A 165 -2.31 5.70 8.57
N VAL A 166 -1.69 6.41 7.63
CA VAL A 166 -2.25 6.76 6.33
C VAL A 166 -1.43 6.11 5.23
N TYR A 167 -2.09 5.35 4.39
CA TYR A 167 -1.48 4.62 3.28
C TYR A 167 -2.05 5.14 1.97
N VAL A 168 -1.18 5.43 1.03
CA VAL A 168 -1.56 5.98 -0.29
C VAL A 168 -1.00 5.07 -1.38
N GLY A 169 -1.84 4.74 -2.36
CA GLY A 169 -1.42 3.91 -3.47
C GLY A 169 -2.30 4.02 -4.71
N VAL A 170 -1.74 3.65 -5.84
CA VAL A 170 -2.43 3.63 -7.14
C VAL A 170 -2.44 2.20 -7.68
N GLY A 171 -3.62 1.74 -8.07
CA GLY A 171 -3.80 0.39 -8.59
C GLY A 171 -5.07 0.27 -9.45
N SER A 172 -5.42 -0.96 -9.83
CA SER A 172 -6.64 -1.23 -10.57
C SER A 172 -7.89 -1.06 -9.70
N CYS A 173 -8.94 -0.49 -10.27
CA CYS A 173 -10.25 -0.46 -9.62
C CYS A 173 -11.01 -1.80 -9.70
N LYS A 174 -10.51 -2.75 -10.52
CA LYS A 174 -11.14 -4.06 -10.65
C LYS A 174 -10.99 -4.84 -9.34
N PRO A 175 -12.02 -5.58 -8.94
CA PRO A 175 -11.88 -6.51 -7.83
C PRO A 175 -10.88 -7.61 -8.20
N VAL A 176 -10.32 -8.23 -7.19
CA VAL A 176 -9.48 -9.42 -7.36
C VAL A 176 -10.31 -10.54 -8.01
N PHE A 177 -9.68 -11.32 -8.88
CA PHE A 177 -10.34 -12.49 -9.48
C PHE A 177 -10.75 -13.45 -8.35
N LYS A 178 -12.05 -13.82 -8.35
CA LYS A 178 -12.58 -14.80 -7.41
C LYS A 178 -12.55 -16.16 -8.07
N ALA A 179 -11.98 -17.14 -7.39
CA ALA A 179 -12.15 -18.53 -7.77
C ALA A 179 -13.66 -18.85 -7.77
N SER A 180 -14.19 -19.33 -8.89
CA SER A 180 -15.54 -19.85 -8.95
C SER A 180 -15.55 -21.13 -8.11
N ILE A 181 -16.14 -21.07 -6.91
CA ILE A 181 -16.47 -22.28 -6.16
C ILE A 181 -17.63 -22.90 -6.96
N SER A 182 -17.31 -23.92 -7.76
CA SER A 182 -18.35 -24.78 -8.31
C SER A 182 -18.95 -25.55 -7.13
N ASP A 183 -20.18 -25.19 -6.77
CA ASP A 183 -20.99 -26.00 -5.86
C ASP A 183 -21.13 -27.41 -6.48
N SER A 184 -20.42 -28.36 -5.92
CA SER A 184 -20.51 -29.79 -6.21
C SER A 184 -21.29 -30.50 -5.14
#